data_25dd8644948007a9c3ba515113d60fb3
#
_entry.id   25dd8644948007a9c3ba515113d60fb3
#
_cell.length_a   1.000
_cell.length_b   1.000
_cell.length_c   1.000
_cell.angle_alpha   90.00
_cell.angle_beta   90.00
_cell.angle_gamma   90.00
#
_symmetry.space_group_name_H-M   'P 1'
#
loop_
_entity.id
_entity.type
_entity.pdbx_description
1 polymer ?
#
loop_
_entity_poly.entity_id
_entity_poly.type
_entity_poly.pdbx_seq_one_letter_code
_entity_poly.pdbx_strand_id
1 'polypeptide(L)'
;PAIADRQGRATFIGTPKGKNEFWEIFDASRNDPTWYSAVHKASDTGILPGDELDAALKTMGEDRYEQEFECSFEAAIAGAYYGTEMKEVTNTGRIAAVPYDRAVGVVTAWDLGIGDSTSIWFAQHVGAEVRLIDYYESSGVGLDHYAKVLQEKDYVYESHVLPHDVQVKELGTGKSRLETLDSLGIRPVTIAPKLMVDDGIQAVRSMLGRCWFDETKCNRGIEALRQYQRDFDEKGRTWRGRPRHDWTSHGADAMRYLAVGYQNQASSWGDPIRRNLRGIA
;
A
#
# COMPACT_ATOMS: atom_id res chain seq x y z
N PRO A 1 29.39 -8.16 -4.36
CA PRO A 1 30.83 -8.16 -4.04
C PRO A 1 31.48 -9.51 -4.34
N ALA A 2 30.84 -10.66 -4.02
CA ALA A 2 31.45 -11.99 -4.12
C ALA A 2 31.87 -12.44 -5.56
N ILE A 3 31.34 -11.79 -6.60
CA ILE A 3 31.66 -12.11 -8.00
C ILE A 3 32.46 -10.99 -8.70
N ALA A 4 32.59 -9.81 -8.06
CA ALA A 4 33.17 -8.64 -8.72
C ALA A 4 34.69 -8.76 -8.94
N ASP A 5 35.40 -9.37 -8.01
CA ASP A 5 36.86 -9.56 -8.04
C ASP A 5 37.32 -10.55 -9.11
N ARG A 6 36.42 -11.44 -9.56
CA ARG A 6 36.70 -12.49 -10.57
C ARG A 6 35.95 -12.29 -11.88
N GLN A 7 35.33 -11.14 -12.10
CA GLN A 7 34.46 -10.89 -13.26
C GLN A 7 33.43 -12.01 -13.48
N GLY A 8 32.87 -12.51 -12.37
CA GLY A 8 31.89 -13.59 -12.38
C GLY A 8 30.59 -13.15 -13.04
N ARG A 9 29.77 -14.14 -13.42
CA ARG A 9 28.43 -13.92 -13.97
C ARG A 9 27.37 -14.33 -12.96
N ALA A 10 26.24 -13.63 -12.95
CA ALA A 10 25.05 -13.98 -12.19
C ALA A 10 23.91 -14.27 -13.15
N THR A 11 23.13 -15.31 -12.89
CA THR A 11 21.91 -15.64 -13.61
C THR A 11 20.76 -15.70 -12.62
N PHE A 12 19.70 -14.96 -12.91
CA PHE A 12 18.46 -14.95 -12.14
C PHE A 12 17.37 -15.61 -12.99
N ILE A 13 16.72 -16.63 -12.43
CA ILE A 13 15.64 -17.37 -13.09
C ILE A 13 14.50 -17.50 -12.10
N GLY A 14 13.29 -17.23 -12.53
CA GLY A 14 12.11 -17.37 -11.69
C GLY A 14 10.82 -17.03 -12.42
N THR A 15 9.71 -17.35 -11.78
CA THR A 15 8.37 -16.92 -12.16
C THR A 15 8.06 -15.59 -11.47
N PRO A 16 7.41 -14.64 -12.16
CA PRO A 16 6.96 -13.38 -11.54
C PRO A 16 6.10 -13.59 -10.31
N LYS A 17 6.29 -12.73 -9.30
CA LYS A 17 5.44 -12.66 -8.10
C LYS A 17 5.21 -11.20 -7.71
N GLY A 18 4.49 -10.48 -8.58
CA GLY A 18 4.33 -9.04 -8.45
C GLY A 18 5.64 -8.28 -8.72
N LYS A 19 5.61 -6.96 -8.53
CA LYS A 19 6.78 -6.08 -8.72
C LYS A 19 7.62 -6.03 -7.43
N ASN A 20 8.40 -7.07 -7.23
CA ASN A 20 9.36 -7.24 -6.13
C ASN A 20 10.81 -7.01 -6.62
N GLU A 21 11.81 -7.34 -5.79
CA GLU A 21 13.23 -7.19 -6.12
C GLU A 21 13.64 -7.93 -7.40
N PHE A 22 12.99 -9.06 -7.71
CA PHE A 22 13.23 -9.79 -8.98
C PHE A 22 12.76 -8.98 -10.18
N TRP A 23 11.61 -8.33 -10.07
CA TRP A 23 11.13 -7.41 -11.10
C TRP A 23 12.03 -6.19 -11.25
N GLU A 24 12.53 -5.60 -10.14
CA GLU A 24 13.43 -4.44 -10.18
C GLU A 24 14.74 -4.79 -10.95
N ILE A 25 15.31 -5.96 -10.68
CA ILE A 25 16.48 -6.45 -11.42
C ILE A 25 16.13 -6.65 -12.90
N PHE A 26 14.98 -7.26 -13.20
CA PHE A 26 14.53 -7.49 -14.58
C PHE A 26 14.31 -6.17 -15.32
N ASP A 27 13.60 -5.22 -14.73
CA ASP A 27 13.29 -3.93 -15.34
C ASP A 27 14.56 -3.09 -15.58
N ALA A 28 15.46 -3.02 -14.61
CA ALA A 28 16.76 -2.37 -14.76
C ALA A 28 17.61 -3.03 -15.87
N SER A 29 17.59 -4.37 -15.95
CA SER A 29 18.37 -5.11 -16.93
C SER A 29 17.92 -4.90 -18.37
N ARG A 30 16.67 -4.51 -18.63
CA ARG A 30 16.12 -4.29 -19.98
C ARG A 30 16.81 -3.17 -20.74
N ASN A 31 17.35 -2.19 -20.02
CA ASN A 31 17.99 -1.01 -20.59
C ASN A 31 19.52 -1.02 -20.43
N ASP A 32 20.10 -2.07 -19.85
CA ASP A 32 21.53 -2.20 -19.63
C ASP A 32 22.15 -3.18 -20.65
N PRO A 33 23.03 -2.71 -21.56
CA PRO A 33 23.64 -3.57 -22.60
C PRO A 33 24.58 -4.65 -22.04
N THR A 34 24.95 -4.59 -20.76
CA THR A 34 25.78 -5.62 -20.11
C THR A 34 24.97 -6.80 -19.60
N TRP A 35 23.63 -6.70 -19.64
CA TRP A 35 22.71 -7.73 -19.23
C TRP A 35 21.98 -8.36 -20.42
N TYR A 36 21.71 -9.66 -20.30
CA TYR A 36 20.72 -10.34 -21.13
C TYR A 36 19.48 -10.58 -20.29
N SER A 37 18.33 -10.11 -20.74
CA SER A 37 17.05 -10.37 -20.11
C SER A 37 16.04 -10.90 -21.13
N ALA A 38 15.29 -11.92 -20.74
CA ALA A 38 14.27 -12.54 -21.59
C ALA A 38 13.06 -12.97 -20.75
N VAL A 39 11.89 -12.94 -21.38
CA VAL A 39 10.65 -13.52 -20.87
C VAL A 39 10.22 -14.61 -21.84
N HIS A 40 9.96 -15.79 -21.32
CA HIS A 40 9.49 -16.94 -22.08
C HIS A 40 8.09 -17.33 -21.63
N LYS A 41 7.08 -16.79 -22.29
CA LYS A 41 5.68 -17.12 -22.04
C LYS A 41 5.36 -18.49 -22.63
N ALA A 42 4.53 -19.26 -21.95
CA ALA A 42 4.13 -20.57 -22.47
C ALA A 42 3.38 -20.45 -23.80
N SER A 43 2.55 -19.44 -23.97
CA SER A 43 1.86 -19.13 -25.22
C SER A 43 2.80 -18.84 -26.40
N ASP A 44 3.97 -18.22 -26.14
CA ASP A 44 4.91 -17.80 -27.18
C ASP A 44 5.89 -18.94 -27.57
N THR A 45 6.21 -19.83 -26.63
CA THR A 45 7.23 -20.86 -26.84
C THR A 45 6.76 -22.02 -27.69
N GLY A 46 5.46 -22.30 -27.75
CA GLY A 46 4.88 -23.45 -28.43
C GLY A 46 5.32 -24.82 -27.91
N ILE A 47 5.95 -24.86 -26.71
CA ILE A 47 6.43 -26.10 -26.08
C ILE A 47 5.25 -26.91 -25.54
N LEU A 48 4.24 -26.24 -24.97
CA LEU A 48 3.04 -26.87 -24.46
C LEU A 48 1.93 -26.81 -25.51
N PRO A 49 1.18 -27.92 -25.72
CA PRO A 49 0.00 -27.92 -26.57
C PRO A 49 -1.10 -27.00 -26.04
N GLY A 50 -1.93 -26.45 -26.92
CA GLY A 50 -3.00 -25.51 -26.53
C GLY A 50 -4.03 -26.11 -25.59
N ASP A 51 -4.37 -27.37 -25.72
CA ASP A 51 -5.27 -28.11 -24.83
C ASP A 51 -4.72 -28.26 -23.40
N GLU A 52 -3.41 -28.41 -23.25
CA GLU A 52 -2.75 -28.41 -21.94
C GLU A 52 -2.77 -27.01 -21.30
N LEU A 53 -2.59 -25.95 -22.08
CA LEU A 53 -2.69 -24.57 -21.61
C LEU A 53 -4.13 -24.26 -21.17
N ASP A 54 -5.14 -24.70 -21.94
CA ASP A 54 -6.55 -24.55 -21.60
C ASP A 54 -6.93 -25.33 -20.33
N ALA A 55 -6.37 -26.53 -20.15
CA ALA A 55 -6.56 -27.33 -18.95
C ALA A 55 -5.92 -26.69 -17.73
N ALA A 56 -4.73 -26.14 -17.89
CA ALA A 56 -4.03 -25.40 -16.83
C ALA A 56 -4.83 -24.16 -16.40
N LEU A 57 -5.32 -23.36 -17.36
CA LEU A 57 -6.15 -22.19 -17.11
C LEU A 57 -7.42 -22.55 -16.32
N LYS A 58 -8.14 -23.59 -16.71
CA LYS A 58 -9.33 -24.06 -16.02
C LYS A 58 -9.06 -24.56 -14.60
N THR A 59 -7.87 -25.16 -14.40
CA THR A 59 -7.54 -25.79 -13.11
C THR A 59 -7.05 -24.77 -12.08
N MET A 60 -6.25 -23.79 -12.50
CA MET A 60 -5.61 -22.85 -11.57
C MET A 60 -6.25 -21.47 -11.52
N GLY A 61 -7.11 -21.14 -12.49
CA GLY A 61 -7.72 -19.82 -12.65
C GLY A 61 -6.82 -18.82 -13.36
N GLU A 62 -7.44 -17.73 -13.87
CA GLU A 62 -6.81 -16.74 -14.75
C GLU A 62 -5.58 -16.07 -14.13
N ASP A 63 -5.70 -15.52 -12.91
CA ASP A 63 -4.61 -14.76 -12.28
C ASP A 63 -3.35 -15.63 -12.08
N ARG A 64 -3.52 -16.89 -11.65
CA ARG A 64 -2.40 -17.80 -11.45
C ARG A 64 -1.84 -18.30 -12.77
N TYR A 65 -2.68 -18.50 -13.78
CA TYR A 65 -2.25 -18.85 -15.12
C TYR A 65 -1.43 -17.72 -15.75
N GLU A 66 -1.91 -16.48 -15.68
CA GLU A 66 -1.15 -15.32 -16.14
C GLU A 66 0.23 -15.19 -15.46
N GLN A 67 0.29 -15.47 -14.16
CA GLN A 67 1.55 -15.43 -13.41
C GLN A 67 2.51 -16.54 -13.84
N GLU A 68 2.06 -17.79 -13.82
CA GLU A 68 2.93 -18.97 -13.96
C GLU A 68 3.23 -19.30 -15.43
N PHE A 69 2.30 -19.09 -16.37
CA PHE A 69 2.42 -19.44 -17.77
C PHE A 69 2.67 -18.24 -18.68
N GLU A 70 2.09 -17.08 -18.38
CA GLU A 70 2.25 -15.87 -19.18
C GLU A 70 3.26 -14.88 -18.60
N CYS A 71 3.95 -15.27 -17.53
CA CYS A 71 5.02 -14.50 -16.90
C CYS A 71 4.59 -13.06 -16.51
N SER A 72 3.35 -12.90 -16.11
CA SER A 72 2.80 -11.59 -15.76
C SER A 72 3.28 -11.14 -14.38
N PHE A 73 3.90 -9.97 -14.30
CA PHE A 73 4.19 -9.28 -13.04
C PHE A 73 2.98 -8.49 -12.50
N GLU A 74 1.92 -8.35 -13.30
CA GLU A 74 0.70 -7.62 -12.94
C GLU A 74 -0.42 -8.56 -12.46
N ALA A 75 -0.26 -9.88 -12.63
CA ALA A 75 -1.26 -10.85 -12.20
C ALA A 75 -1.51 -10.75 -10.68
N ALA A 76 -2.77 -10.88 -10.28
CA ALA A 76 -3.11 -10.83 -8.87
C ALA A 76 -2.43 -11.98 -8.11
N ILE A 77 -1.77 -11.63 -7.00
CA ILE A 77 -1.06 -12.62 -6.18
C ILE A 77 -2.10 -13.47 -5.43
N ALA A 78 -1.94 -14.79 -5.50
CA ALA A 78 -2.81 -15.72 -4.79
C ALA A 78 -2.82 -15.40 -3.28
N GLY A 79 -4.03 -15.20 -2.72
CA GLY A 79 -4.20 -14.82 -1.33
C GLY A 79 -4.04 -13.32 -1.04
N ALA A 80 -3.85 -12.48 -2.05
CA ALA A 80 -3.86 -11.03 -1.88
C ALA A 80 -5.20 -10.53 -1.34
N TYR A 81 -5.14 -9.62 -0.37
CA TYR A 81 -6.35 -9.06 0.24
C TYR A 81 -7.09 -8.08 -0.68
N TYR A 82 -6.37 -7.34 -1.51
CA TYR A 82 -6.90 -6.28 -2.37
C TYR A 82 -6.72 -6.56 -3.86
N GLY A 83 -6.38 -7.80 -4.24
CA GLY A 83 -6.07 -8.15 -5.63
C GLY A 83 -7.17 -7.78 -6.63
N THR A 84 -8.43 -8.13 -6.31
CA THR A 84 -9.60 -7.82 -7.15
C THR A 84 -9.84 -6.32 -7.25
N GLU A 85 -9.83 -5.62 -6.12
CA GLU A 85 -10.07 -4.18 -6.06
C GLU A 85 -8.98 -3.39 -6.78
N MET A 86 -7.71 -3.78 -6.62
CA MET A 86 -6.58 -3.12 -7.30
C MET A 86 -6.56 -3.42 -8.81
N LYS A 87 -7.00 -4.62 -9.23
CA LYS A 87 -7.22 -4.93 -10.67
C LYS A 87 -8.30 -4.02 -11.26
N GLU A 88 -9.40 -3.79 -10.54
CA GLU A 88 -10.46 -2.86 -10.95
C GLU A 88 -9.96 -1.41 -11.02
N VAL A 89 -9.21 -0.95 -10.02
CA VAL A 89 -8.59 0.39 -10.01
C VAL A 89 -7.71 0.58 -11.24
N THR A 90 -6.92 -0.42 -11.60
CA THR A 90 -6.06 -0.41 -12.80
C THR A 90 -6.90 -0.37 -14.09
N ASN A 91 -7.86 -1.26 -14.23
CA ASN A 91 -8.68 -1.41 -15.43
C ASN A 91 -9.56 -0.20 -15.71
N THR A 92 -9.95 0.52 -14.66
CA THR A 92 -10.75 1.76 -14.77
C THR A 92 -9.91 3.03 -14.94
N GLY A 93 -8.57 2.90 -15.08
CA GLY A 93 -7.66 4.02 -15.33
C GLY A 93 -7.51 4.96 -14.13
N ARG A 94 -7.77 4.48 -12.90
CA ARG A 94 -7.66 5.28 -11.68
C ARG A 94 -6.25 5.30 -11.06
N ILE A 95 -5.27 4.71 -11.74
CA ILE A 95 -3.85 4.92 -11.53
C ILE A 95 -3.39 5.81 -12.68
N ALA A 96 -3.16 7.09 -12.40
CA ALA A 96 -2.89 8.12 -13.40
C ALA A 96 -2.18 9.32 -12.72
N ALA A 97 -1.93 10.40 -13.45
CA ALA A 97 -1.47 11.64 -12.84
C ALA A 97 -2.56 12.24 -11.95
N VAL A 98 -2.29 12.35 -10.65
CA VAL A 98 -3.21 12.92 -9.64
C VAL A 98 -2.54 14.14 -8.99
N PRO A 99 -2.72 15.34 -9.56
CA PRO A 99 -2.07 16.55 -9.05
C PRO A 99 -2.64 16.97 -7.70
N TYR A 100 -1.78 17.56 -6.87
CA TYR A 100 -2.18 18.21 -5.63
C TYR A 100 -3.08 19.42 -5.91
N ASP A 101 -4.27 19.45 -5.32
CA ASP A 101 -5.18 20.57 -5.34
C ASP A 101 -4.97 21.45 -4.10
N ARG A 102 -4.48 22.68 -4.28
CA ARG A 102 -4.22 23.61 -3.17
C ARG A 102 -5.48 24.09 -2.45
N ALA A 103 -6.66 23.92 -3.04
CA ALA A 103 -7.93 24.29 -2.42
C ALA A 103 -8.46 23.22 -1.43
N VAL A 104 -7.85 22.03 -1.42
CA VAL A 104 -8.27 20.89 -0.60
C VAL A 104 -7.16 20.52 0.36
N GLY A 105 -7.48 20.38 1.66
CA GLY A 105 -6.52 19.96 2.66
C GLY A 105 -6.05 18.52 2.44
N VAL A 106 -4.80 18.25 2.80
CA VAL A 106 -4.20 16.92 2.72
C VAL A 106 -4.37 16.19 4.05
N VAL A 107 -5.00 15.03 4.01
CA VAL A 107 -5.04 14.09 5.11
C VAL A 107 -3.88 13.10 4.95
N THR A 108 -3.07 12.92 5.98
CA THR A 108 -2.04 11.87 5.99
C THR A 108 -2.48 10.71 6.87
N ALA A 109 -2.15 9.49 6.48
CA ALA A 109 -2.38 8.31 7.30
C ALA A 109 -1.07 7.53 7.46
N TRP A 110 -0.78 7.14 8.70
CA TRP A 110 0.52 6.65 9.10
C TRP A 110 0.44 5.23 9.65
N ASP A 111 1.42 4.42 9.28
CA ASP A 111 1.82 3.24 10.03
C ASP A 111 3.21 3.50 10.64
N LEU A 112 3.32 3.44 11.96
CA LEU A 112 4.53 3.83 12.71
C LEU A 112 5.31 2.59 13.15
N GLY A 113 6.30 2.18 12.36
CA GLY A 113 7.27 1.14 12.73
C GLY A 113 8.42 1.69 13.61
N ILE A 114 8.84 0.94 14.66
CA ILE A 114 9.98 1.30 15.50
C ILE A 114 11.28 0.63 15.01
N GLY A 115 11.21 -0.61 14.60
CA GLY A 115 12.31 -1.39 14.03
C GLY A 115 12.12 -1.73 12.56
N ASP A 116 10.97 -1.32 12.01
CA ASP A 116 10.51 -1.55 10.66
C ASP A 116 10.27 -0.21 9.94
N SER A 117 9.71 -0.27 8.75
CA SER A 117 9.39 0.93 7.98
C SER A 117 8.20 1.68 8.57
N THR A 118 8.27 3.00 8.61
CA THR A 118 7.11 3.88 8.77
C THR A 118 6.61 4.26 7.39
N SER A 119 5.31 4.10 7.16
CA SER A 119 4.64 4.42 5.89
C SER A 119 3.62 5.52 6.05
N ILE A 120 3.55 6.43 5.07
CA ILE A 120 2.65 7.58 5.07
C ILE A 120 1.94 7.69 3.74
N TRP A 121 0.61 7.59 3.72
CA TRP A 121 -0.21 7.98 2.61
C TRP A 121 -0.63 9.44 2.71
N PHE A 122 -0.67 10.13 1.58
CA PHE A 122 -1.15 11.52 1.45
C PHE A 122 -2.40 11.52 0.58
N ALA A 123 -3.53 11.91 1.15
CA ALA A 123 -4.82 11.84 0.49
C ALA A 123 -5.54 13.19 0.51
N GLN A 124 -6.30 13.48 -0.55
CA GLN A 124 -7.25 14.56 -0.62
C GLN A 124 -8.66 14.00 -0.85
N HIS A 125 -9.63 14.49 -0.10
CA HIS A 125 -11.03 14.10 -0.24
C HIS A 125 -11.75 15.13 -1.11
N VAL A 126 -12.14 14.72 -2.32
CA VAL A 126 -12.78 15.60 -3.32
C VAL A 126 -14.15 15.02 -3.68
N GLY A 127 -15.19 15.53 -3.09
CA GLY A 127 -16.54 14.95 -3.23
C GLY A 127 -16.58 13.50 -2.72
N ALA A 128 -16.89 12.58 -3.62
CA ALA A 128 -16.90 11.15 -3.29
C ALA A 128 -15.55 10.46 -3.51
N GLU A 129 -14.58 11.14 -4.14
CA GLU A 129 -13.29 10.59 -4.49
C GLU A 129 -12.28 10.71 -3.34
N VAL A 130 -11.39 9.73 -3.23
CA VAL A 130 -10.20 9.77 -2.39
C VAL A 130 -8.99 9.78 -3.32
N ARG A 131 -8.29 10.90 -3.39
CA ARG A 131 -7.15 11.10 -4.27
C ARG A 131 -5.85 10.90 -3.49
N LEU A 132 -5.18 9.78 -3.72
CA LEU A 132 -3.86 9.46 -3.17
C LEU A 132 -2.82 10.20 -4.03
N ILE A 133 -2.36 11.33 -3.53
CA ILE A 133 -1.47 12.24 -4.27
C ILE A 133 0.01 11.95 -4.05
N ASP A 134 0.34 11.19 -2.98
CA ASP A 134 1.72 10.87 -2.65
C ASP A 134 1.78 9.69 -1.65
N TYR A 135 2.93 9.04 -1.59
CA TYR A 135 3.29 8.00 -0.64
C TYR A 135 4.74 8.17 -0.19
N TYR A 136 5.01 7.96 1.07
CA TYR A 136 6.35 7.98 1.61
C TYR A 136 6.59 6.80 2.55
N GLU A 137 7.76 6.20 2.45
CA GLU A 137 8.17 5.08 3.30
C GLU A 137 9.66 5.23 3.63
N SER A 138 10.03 5.02 4.89
CA SER A 138 11.42 4.98 5.33
C SER A 138 11.55 4.12 6.58
N SER A 139 12.75 3.60 6.84
CA SER A 139 13.08 2.79 8.01
C SER A 139 14.36 3.30 8.68
N GLY A 140 14.51 3.01 9.98
CA GLY A 140 15.73 3.34 10.72
C GLY A 140 15.95 4.82 11.02
N VAL A 141 14.91 5.66 10.90
CA VAL A 141 14.95 7.11 11.14
C VAL A 141 13.96 7.53 12.24
N GLY A 142 14.22 8.66 12.91
CA GLY A 142 13.36 9.19 13.97
C GLY A 142 12.15 9.97 13.44
N LEU A 143 11.24 10.34 14.36
CA LEU A 143 10.03 11.11 14.03
C LEU A 143 10.33 12.51 13.48
N ASP A 144 11.47 13.10 13.85
CA ASP A 144 11.99 14.36 13.34
C ASP A 144 12.25 14.34 11.83
N HIS A 145 12.71 13.20 11.30
CA HIS A 145 12.89 12.99 9.87
C HIS A 145 11.54 13.11 9.12
N TYR A 146 10.50 12.46 9.62
CA TYR A 146 9.18 12.51 8.98
C TYR A 146 8.55 13.89 9.07
N ALA A 147 8.75 14.60 10.19
CA ALA A 147 8.32 15.99 10.32
C ALA A 147 8.98 16.89 9.24
N LYS A 148 10.28 16.70 8.99
CA LYS A 148 11.00 17.39 7.92
C LYS A 148 10.45 17.03 6.53
N VAL A 149 10.19 15.75 6.25
CA VAL A 149 9.57 15.29 5.00
C VAL A 149 8.22 15.97 4.75
N LEU A 150 7.37 16.09 5.78
CA LEU A 150 6.10 16.80 5.65
C LEU A 150 6.30 18.29 5.31
N GLN A 151 7.26 18.94 5.96
CA GLN A 151 7.56 20.36 5.69
C GLN A 151 8.10 20.59 4.27
N GLU A 152 8.93 19.68 3.77
CA GLU A 152 9.51 19.78 2.43
C GLU A 152 8.51 19.58 1.30
N LYS A 153 7.40 18.87 1.56
CA LYS A 153 6.37 18.61 0.53
C LYS A 153 5.46 19.81 0.21
N ASP A 154 5.50 20.88 0.99
CA ASP A 154 4.71 22.12 0.77
C ASP A 154 3.20 21.86 0.58
N TYR A 155 2.64 20.86 1.29
CA TYR A 155 1.23 20.59 1.31
C TYR A 155 0.52 21.33 2.45
N VAL A 156 -0.73 21.72 2.23
CA VAL A 156 -1.60 22.24 3.30
C VAL A 156 -2.27 21.05 3.98
N TYR A 157 -1.84 20.74 5.19
CA TYR A 157 -2.34 19.58 5.93
C TYR A 157 -3.64 19.92 6.66
N GLU A 158 -4.65 19.06 6.48
CA GLU A 158 -5.93 19.12 7.19
C GLU A 158 -5.88 18.31 8.48
N SER A 159 -5.33 17.08 8.42
CA SER A 159 -5.25 16.18 9.55
C SER A 159 -4.20 15.08 9.32
N HIS A 160 -3.67 14.54 10.43
CA HIS A 160 -2.78 13.39 10.43
C HIS A 160 -3.44 12.23 11.17
N VAL A 161 -3.82 11.17 10.44
CA VAL A 161 -4.43 9.96 11.01
C VAL A 161 -3.32 9.05 11.50
N LEU A 162 -3.27 8.81 12.80
CA LEU A 162 -2.27 8.01 13.47
C LEU A 162 -2.87 6.72 14.06
N PRO A 163 -2.09 5.65 14.20
CA PRO A 163 -2.53 4.43 14.86
C PRO A 163 -2.84 4.67 16.34
N HIS A 164 -3.73 3.86 16.91
CA HIS A 164 -4.19 4.01 18.30
C HIS A 164 -3.07 3.84 19.34
N ASP A 165 -2.01 3.10 19.03
CA ASP A 165 -0.88 2.85 19.93
C ASP A 165 0.13 4.02 20.01
N VAL A 166 -0.04 5.05 19.20
CA VAL A 166 0.76 6.29 19.27
C VAL A 166 0.71 6.98 20.64
N GLN A 167 -0.33 6.72 21.43
CA GLN A 167 -0.53 7.26 22.77
C GLN A 167 0.27 6.52 23.86
N VAL A 168 0.84 5.36 23.56
CA VAL A 168 1.61 4.56 24.50
C VAL A 168 2.92 5.28 24.84
N LYS A 169 3.19 5.44 26.13
CA LYS A 169 4.44 6.05 26.61
C LYS A 169 5.62 5.10 26.45
N GLU A 170 6.71 5.61 25.93
CA GLU A 170 7.96 4.86 25.82
C GLU A 170 8.69 4.82 27.16
N LEU A 171 9.17 3.65 27.54
CA LEU A 171 9.85 3.44 28.83
C LEU A 171 11.13 4.29 28.97
N GLY A 172 11.85 4.56 27.86
CA GLY A 172 13.10 5.30 27.89
C GLY A 172 12.95 6.79 28.06
N THR A 173 11.91 7.38 27.49
CA THR A 173 11.71 8.85 27.45
C THR A 173 10.57 9.31 28.35
N GLY A 174 9.67 8.41 28.75
CA GLY A 174 8.43 8.73 29.46
C GLY A 174 7.40 9.50 28.63
N LYS A 175 7.72 9.82 27.37
CA LYS A 175 6.84 10.51 26.41
C LYS A 175 6.18 9.50 25.48
N SER A 176 4.97 9.83 25.03
CA SER A 176 4.32 9.10 23.94
C SER A 176 4.85 9.61 22.57
N ARG A 177 4.68 8.78 21.54
CA ARG A 177 4.97 9.22 20.17
C ARG A 177 4.06 10.39 19.77
N LEU A 178 2.82 10.41 20.26
CA LEU A 178 1.89 11.52 20.05
C LEU A 178 2.45 12.84 20.61
N GLU A 179 2.96 12.83 21.85
CA GLU A 179 3.58 14.02 22.45
C GLU A 179 4.82 14.47 21.67
N THR A 180 5.59 13.54 21.14
CA THR A 180 6.76 13.85 20.30
C THR A 180 6.33 14.47 18.97
N LEU A 181 5.35 13.90 18.27
CA LEU A 181 4.82 14.42 17.00
C LEU A 181 4.21 15.82 17.19
N ASP A 182 3.48 16.04 18.29
CA ASP A 182 2.93 17.36 18.63
C ASP A 182 4.03 18.40 18.85
N SER A 183 5.12 18.03 19.56
CA SER A 183 6.28 18.90 19.75
C SER A 183 7.03 19.25 18.45
N LEU A 184 6.94 18.39 17.44
CA LEU A 184 7.48 18.58 16.08
C LEU A 184 6.53 19.37 15.16
N GLY A 185 5.35 19.79 15.68
CA GLY A 185 4.39 20.59 14.92
C GLY A 185 3.45 19.77 14.02
N ILE A 186 3.43 18.44 14.16
CA ILE A 186 2.51 17.57 13.40
C ILE A 186 1.12 17.62 14.07
N ARG A 187 0.26 18.45 13.53
CA ARG A 187 -1.11 18.68 14.01
C ARG A 187 -1.99 19.32 12.92
N PRO A 188 -3.34 19.17 12.97
CA PRO A 188 -4.08 18.38 13.97
C PRO A 188 -3.96 16.89 13.75
N VAL A 189 -4.09 16.10 14.82
CA VAL A 189 -4.01 14.64 14.80
C VAL A 189 -5.38 14.02 15.01
N THR A 190 -5.71 13.02 14.20
CA THR A 190 -6.85 12.11 14.40
C THR A 190 -6.31 10.74 14.78
N ILE A 191 -6.78 10.15 15.87
CA ILE A 191 -6.36 8.81 16.27
C ILE A 191 -7.36 7.80 15.73
N ALA A 192 -6.86 6.86 14.92
CA ALA A 192 -7.66 5.79 14.37
C ALA A 192 -8.20 4.89 15.51
N PRO A 193 -9.48 4.47 15.46
CA PRO A 193 -10.00 3.52 16.43
C PRO A 193 -9.29 2.17 16.32
N LYS A 194 -9.19 1.48 17.45
CA LYS A 194 -8.69 0.11 17.46
C LYS A 194 -9.75 -0.81 16.87
N LEU A 195 -9.50 -1.34 15.67
CA LEU A 195 -10.35 -2.32 15.00
C LEU A 195 -9.64 -3.65 14.84
N MET A 196 -10.41 -4.71 14.61
CA MET A 196 -9.87 -5.97 14.11
C MET A 196 -9.26 -5.76 12.73
N VAL A 197 -8.21 -6.52 12.41
CA VAL A 197 -7.51 -6.40 11.13
C VAL A 197 -8.45 -6.62 9.95
N ASP A 198 -9.35 -7.59 10.05
CA ASP A 198 -10.32 -7.91 9.00
C ASP A 198 -11.33 -6.77 8.75
N ASP A 199 -11.78 -6.08 9.80
CA ASP A 199 -12.65 -4.90 9.66
C ASP A 199 -11.95 -3.77 8.93
N GLY A 200 -10.68 -3.54 9.26
CA GLY A 200 -9.83 -2.57 8.56
C GLY A 200 -9.62 -2.94 7.09
N ILE A 201 -9.41 -4.22 6.78
CA ILE A 201 -9.30 -4.72 5.40
C ILE A 201 -10.60 -4.46 4.63
N GLN A 202 -11.76 -4.74 5.20
CA GLN A 202 -13.05 -4.46 4.56
C GLN A 202 -13.29 -2.96 4.35
N ALA A 203 -12.86 -2.11 5.28
CA ALA A 203 -12.91 -0.67 5.12
C ALA A 203 -12.09 -0.20 3.90
N VAL A 204 -10.87 -0.72 3.73
CA VAL A 204 -10.03 -0.44 2.55
C VAL A 204 -10.70 -0.91 1.26
N ARG A 205 -11.20 -2.14 1.20
CA ARG A 205 -11.91 -2.66 0.02
C ARG A 205 -13.07 -1.75 -0.39
N SER A 206 -13.87 -1.32 0.58
CA SER A 206 -14.98 -0.38 0.34
C SER A 206 -14.51 1.00 -0.15
N MET A 207 -13.34 1.45 0.30
CA MET A 207 -12.78 2.74 -0.09
C MET A 207 -12.15 2.68 -1.49
N LEU A 208 -11.47 1.57 -1.86
CA LEU A 208 -10.73 1.43 -3.12
C LEU A 208 -11.58 1.69 -4.36
N GLY A 209 -12.90 1.40 -4.31
CA GLY A 209 -13.85 1.73 -5.37
C GLY A 209 -13.90 3.22 -5.74
N ARG A 210 -13.41 4.12 -4.87
CA ARG A 210 -13.41 5.57 -5.02
C ARG A 210 -12.02 6.18 -5.03
N CYS A 211 -10.97 5.36 -4.90
CA CYS A 211 -9.59 5.82 -4.85
C CYS A 211 -9.03 6.10 -6.24
N TRP A 212 -8.29 7.19 -6.34
CA TRP A 212 -7.40 7.55 -7.44
C TRP A 212 -5.98 7.60 -6.91
N PHE A 213 -5.01 7.10 -7.65
CA PHE A 213 -3.62 7.02 -7.22
C PHE A 213 -2.73 7.74 -8.21
N ASP A 214 -1.85 8.62 -7.72
CA ASP A 214 -0.78 9.16 -8.55
C ASP A 214 0.19 8.03 -8.93
N GLU A 215 0.31 7.78 -10.24
CA GLU A 215 1.07 6.65 -10.79
C GLU A 215 2.56 6.69 -10.44
N THR A 216 3.13 7.89 -10.28
CA THR A 216 4.55 8.09 -10.03
C THR A 216 4.85 8.12 -8.54
N LYS A 217 4.16 9.00 -7.80
CA LYS A 217 4.45 9.25 -6.38
C LYS A 217 3.94 8.14 -5.48
N CYS A 218 2.86 7.46 -5.87
CA CYS A 218 2.27 6.36 -5.11
C CYS A 218 2.75 4.97 -5.53
N ASN A 219 3.67 4.86 -6.49
CA ASN A 219 4.06 3.57 -7.09
C ASN A 219 4.40 2.50 -6.03
N ARG A 220 5.25 2.82 -5.05
CA ARG A 220 5.64 1.89 -3.99
C ARG A 220 4.45 1.45 -3.13
N GLY A 221 3.57 2.38 -2.77
CA GLY A 221 2.36 2.09 -2.01
C GLY A 221 1.33 1.27 -2.80
N ILE A 222 1.17 1.55 -4.10
CA ILE A 222 0.33 0.75 -5.01
C ILE A 222 0.80 -0.70 -5.03
N GLU A 223 2.11 -0.92 -5.16
CA GLU A 223 2.67 -2.28 -5.15
C GLU A 223 2.50 -2.95 -3.78
N ALA A 224 2.61 -2.21 -2.68
CA ALA A 224 2.31 -2.74 -1.36
C ALA A 224 0.85 -3.23 -1.27
N LEU A 225 -0.13 -2.46 -1.77
CA LEU A 225 -1.54 -2.87 -1.78
C LEU A 225 -1.79 -4.08 -2.69
N ARG A 226 -1.17 -4.14 -3.87
CA ARG A 226 -1.30 -5.27 -4.79
C ARG A 226 -0.78 -6.58 -4.20
N GLN A 227 0.29 -6.51 -3.41
CA GLN A 227 1.02 -7.67 -2.91
C GLN A 227 0.69 -8.01 -1.46
N TYR A 228 -0.09 -7.20 -0.75
CA TYR A 228 -0.52 -7.48 0.63
C TYR A 228 -1.40 -8.73 0.68
N GLN A 229 -0.86 -9.82 1.26
CA GLN A 229 -1.44 -11.15 1.17
C GLN A 229 -1.55 -11.84 2.53
N ARG A 230 -2.33 -12.91 2.55
CA ARG A 230 -2.41 -13.82 3.69
C ARG A 230 -1.09 -14.54 3.90
N ASP A 231 -0.79 -14.87 5.14
CA ASP A 231 0.32 -15.75 5.49
C ASP A 231 -0.01 -17.19 5.06
N PHE A 232 0.85 -17.81 4.26
CA PHE A 232 0.66 -19.19 3.78
C PHE A 232 1.55 -20.14 4.58
N ASP A 233 0.95 -21.18 5.18
CA ASP A 233 1.66 -22.24 5.82
C ASP A 233 2.04 -23.32 4.81
N GLU A 234 3.32 -23.35 4.42
CA GLU A 234 3.83 -24.32 3.43
C GLU A 234 3.74 -25.76 3.93
N LYS A 235 3.88 -26.00 5.26
CA LYS A 235 3.80 -27.34 5.85
C LYS A 235 2.38 -27.87 5.88
N GLY A 236 1.43 -27.04 6.30
CA GLY A 236 0.00 -27.35 6.35
C GLY A 236 -0.71 -27.15 5.01
N ARG A 237 -0.08 -26.54 4.01
CA ARG A 237 -0.67 -26.15 2.72
C ARG A 237 -1.99 -25.42 2.89
N THR A 238 -2.04 -24.50 3.86
CA THR A 238 -3.24 -23.74 4.19
C THR A 238 -2.91 -22.27 4.44
N TRP A 239 -3.89 -21.40 4.19
CA TRP A 239 -3.79 -20.00 4.49
C TRP A 239 -4.06 -19.75 5.97
N ARG A 240 -3.16 -19.02 6.64
CA ARG A 240 -3.40 -18.53 8.00
C ARG A 240 -4.42 -17.40 7.97
N GLY A 241 -5.17 -17.26 9.05
CA GLY A 241 -6.18 -16.21 9.22
C GLY A 241 -5.59 -14.82 9.53
N ARG A 242 -4.33 -14.57 9.16
CA ARG A 242 -3.65 -13.28 9.39
C ARG A 242 -2.86 -12.87 8.17
N PRO A 243 -2.63 -11.56 7.98
CA PRO A 243 -1.71 -11.07 6.97
C PRO A 243 -0.28 -11.55 7.21
N ARG A 244 0.44 -11.74 6.11
CA ARG A 244 1.87 -11.93 6.13
C ARG A 244 2.51 -10.59 6.54
N HIS A 245 3.44 -10.65 7.49
CA HIS A 245 4.21 -9.49 7.89
C HIS A 245 5.48 -9.42 7.03
N ASP A 246 5.47 -8.51 6.08
CA ASP A 246 6.60 -8.18 5.21
C ASP A 246 6.53 -6.70 4.82
N TRP A 247 7.34 -6.27 3.86
CA TRP A 247 7.40 -4.88 3.41
C TRP A 247 6.03 -4.32 2.96
N THR A 248 5.10 -5.16 2.52
CA THR A 248 3.77 -4.73 2.05
C THR A 248 2.84 -4.33 3.18
N SER A 249 3.08 -4.88 4.39
CA SER A 249 2.19 -4.68 5.53
C SER A 249 2.13 -3.21 5.96
N HIS A 250 3.25 -2.49 5.92
CA HIS A 250 3.30 -1.10 6.39
C HIS A 250 2.41 -0.17 5.55
N GLY A 251 2.54 -0.22 4.21
CA GLY A 251 1.68 0.56 3.31
C GLY A 251 0.20 0.18 3.40
N ALA A 252 -0.09 -1.12 3.56
CA ALA A 252 -1.45 -1.61 3.73
C ALA A 252 -2.06 -1.20 5.09
N ASP A 253 -1.27 -1.20 6.15
CA ASP A 253 -1.70 -0.81 7.50
C ASP A 253 -1.97 0.69 7.57
N ALA A 254 -1.10 1.53 7.00
CA ALA A 254 -1.35 2.95 6.84
C ALA A 254 -2.64 3.22 6.03
N MET A 255 -2.89 2.45 4.96
CA MET A 255 -4.14 2.55 4.18
C MET A 255 -5.38 2.16 4.98
N ARG A 256 -5.27 1.16 5.87
CA ARG A 256 -6.35 0.81 6.80
C ARG A 256 -6.68 1.97 7.74
N TYR A 257 -5.67 2.65 8.28
CA TYR A 257 -5.89 3.82 9.11
C TYR A 257 -6.54 4.97 8.35
N LEU A 258 -6.18 5.18 7.08
CA LEU A 258 -6.86 6.16 6.21
C LEU A 258 -8.34 5.82 6.04
N ALA A 259 -8.65 4.57 5.69
CA ALA A 259 -10.01 4.11 5.44
C ALA A 259 -10.92 4.24 6.67
N VAL A 260 -10.37 3.94 7.85
CA VAL A 260 -11.08 4.03 9.13
C VAL A 260 -11.23 5.48 9.59
N GLY A 261 -10.21 6.31 9.45
CA GLY A 261 -10.26 7.73 9.78
C GLY A 261 -11.25 8.51 8.90
N TYR A 262 -11.34 8.14 7.62
CA TYR A 262 -12.33 8.71 6.69
C TYR A 262 -13.78 8.40 7.10
N GLN A 263 -14.06 7.14 7.49
CA GLN A 263 -15.40 6.75 7.94
C GLN A 263 -15.84 7.51 9.18
N ASN A 264 -14.93 7.74 10.11
CA ASN A 264 -15.22 8.53 11.32
C ASN A 264 -15.56 9.99 11.02
N GLN A 265 -14.86 10.60 10.05
CA GLN A 265 -15.19 11.97 9.63
C GLN A 265 -16.55 12.04 8.93
N ALA A 266 -16.87 11.10 8.06
CA ALA A 266 -18.18 11.03 7.40
C ALA A 266 -19.33 10.87 8.40
N SER A 267 -19.14 10.12 9.50
CA SER A 267 -20.15 9.95 10.53
C SER A 267 -20.34 11.22 11.38
N SER A 268 -19.31 12.04 11.55
CA SER A 268 -19.42 13.30 12.29
C SER A 268 -20.19 14.40 11.55
N TRP A 269 -20.28 14.31 10.20
CA TRP A 269 -21.08 15.24 9.38
C TRP A 269 -22.57 14.93 9.42
N GLY A 270 -22.98 13.77 9.94
CA GLY A 270 -24.37 13.32 10.04
C GLY A 270 -25.05 13.58 11.38
N ASP A 271 -24.37 14.11 12.40
CA ASP A 271 -25.00 14.45 13.64
C ASP A 271 -25.94 15.65 13.46
N PRO A 272 -27.27 15.48 13.71
CA PRO A 272 -28.20 16.58 13.53
C PRO A 272 -27.82 17.73 14.48
N ILE A 273 -27.71 18.94 13.95
CA ILE A 273 -27.51 20.16 14.72
C ILE A 273 -28.61 20.20 15.79
N ARG A 274 -28.30 19.86 17.03
CA ARG A 274 -29.21 20.02 18.17
C ARG A 274 -29.43 21.52 18.39
N ARG A 275 -30.43 22.09 17.73
CA ARG A 275 -30.89 23.44 18.02
C ARG A 275 -31.38 23.47 19.45
N ASN A 276 -30.68 24.19 20.28
CA ASN A 276 -31.11 24.45 21.64
C ASN A 276 -32.29 25.44 21.59
N LEU A 277 -33.51 24.91 21.61
CA LEU A 277 -34.76 25.69 21.59
C LEU A 277 -35.14 26.20 22.99
N ARG A 278 -34.22 26.26 23.97
CA ARG A 278 -34.46 26.90 25.25
C ARG A 278 -34.23 28.40 25.10
N GLY A 279 -35.30 29.15 24.84
CA GLY A 279 -35.25 30.61 24.85
C GLY A 279 -36.22 31.31 23.90
N ILE A 280 -37.35 30.69 23.54
CA ILE A 280 -38.49 31.39 22.93
C ILE A 280 -39.69 31.05 23.78
N ALA A 281 -39.97 31.92 24.76
CA ALA A 281 -41.24 32.08 25.44
C ALA A 281 -41.62 33.55 25.28
#